data_08b1cfa585daa1ebb24a0532dd60679f
#
_entry.id   08b1cfa585daa1ebb24a0532dd60679f
#
_cell.length_a   1.000
_cell.length_b   1.000
_cell.length_c   1.000
_cell.angle_alpha   90.00
_cell.angle_beta   90.00
_cell.angle_gamma   90.00
#
_symmetry.space_group_name_H-M   'P 1'
#
loop_
_entity.id
_entity.type
_entity.pdbx_description
1 polymer ?
#
loop_
_entity_poly.entity_id
_entity_poly.type
_entity_poly.pdbx_seq_one_letter_code
_entity_poly.pdbx_strand_id
1 'polypeptide(L)'
;MQAFEIQEFGIDHLKLVERATPQPGPYEVRVRMTAASLNFRDLMVAEGQYNPKLKRPIVPLSDGVGIVEATGPGVTRVRTGERVAGIFMQKWIDGGPDREKAASALGGAIDGVLAEYKVFHEQGLVQVPAHLSDVEAATLPCAGVTAWHALFEERAPQPGDSLLILGTGGVAIFALQFGHTAGLRTIVLSSSNDKLARARVMGAADTINYREKPEWDKAVRELLPEGADAVLEVGGSDTLARSLKAVRMGGIVTVIGALSGGEPTVSPVPILMNSLRVQGIYVGSRRMFERMNRALEQHKIKPVVDRVFPWREVRQAMRYMQSQQHLGKICLAF
;
A
#
# COMPACT_ATOMS: atom_id res chain seq x y z
N MET A 1 23.49 8.91 13.63
CA MET A 1 22.24 8.14 13.63
C MET A 1 22.44 6.81 12.94
N GLN A 2 21.69 5.79 13.35
CA GLN A 2 21.71 4.50 12.67
C GLN A 2 20.68 4.46 11.53
N ALA A 3 21.04 3.77 10.46
CA ALA A 3 20.18 3.51 9.30
C ALA A 3 20.49 2.16 8.68
N PHE A 4 19.53 1.51 8.05
CA PHE A 4 19.82 0.40 7.14
C PHE A 4 20.01 0.90 5.72
N GLU A 5 20.94 0.29 5.02
CA GLU A 5 21.22 0.56 3.60
C GLU A 5 21.17 -0.71 2.76
N ILE A 6 20.68 -0.54 1.54
CA ILE A 6 20.93 -1.46 0.43
C ILE A 6 22.21 -0.98 -0.26
N GLN A 7 23.33 -1.62 0.04
CA GLN A 7 24.61 -1.42 -0.64
C GLN A 7 24.79 -2.44 -1.77
N GLU A 8 24.24 -3.63 -1.57
CA GLU A 8 24.17 -4.75 -2.48
C GLU A 8 22.77 -5.36 -2.41
N PHE A 9 22.27 -5.91 -3.52
CA PHE A 9 20.95 -6.55 -3.54
C PHE A 9 20.95 -7.87 -2.74
N GLY A 10 19.82 -8.19 -2.17
CA GLY A 10 19.55 -9.32 -1.30
C GLY A 10 19.20 -8.90 0.12
N ILE A 11 18.19 -9.55 0.72
CA ILE A 11 17.74 -9.27 2.10
C ILE A 11 18.90 -9.40 3.09
N ASP A 12 19.77 -10.37 2.88
CA ASP A 12 20.91 -10.64 3.78
C ASP A 12 21.99 -9.57 3.70
N HIS A 13 22.04 -8.81 2.61
CA HIS A 13 23.00 -7.74 2.36
C HIS A 13 22.54 -6.37 2.90
N LEU A 14 21.34 -6.25 3.47
CA LEU A 14 20.94 -5.04 4.19
C LEU A 14 21.94 -4.74 5.30
N LYS A 15 22.57 -3.58 5.30
CA LYS A 15 23.59 -3.21 6.30
C LYS A 15 23.08 -2.13 7.24
N LEU A 16 23.24 -2.37 8.54
CA LEU A 16 23.09 -1.32 9.55
C LEU A 16 24.38 -0.48 9.53
N VAL A 17 24.24 0.82 9.34
CA VAL A 17 25.35 1.78 9.21
C VAL A 17 25.14 2.99 10.10
N GLU A 18 26.24 3.65 10.45
CA GLU A 18 26.21 4.97 11.06
C GLU A 18 26.22 6.06 9.98
N ARG A 19 25.32 7.03 10.10
CA ARG A 19 25.24 8.23 9.25
C ARG A 19 25.25 9.50 10.15
N ALA A 20 25.67 10.61 9.59
CA ALA A 20 25.45 11.90 10.25
C ALA A 20 23.94 12.14 10.42
N THR A 21 23.54 12.68 11.58
CA THR A 21 22.13 13.07 11.80
C THR A 21 21.83 14.28 10.89
N PRO A 22 20.87 14.17 9.96
CA PRO A 22 20.61 15.21 8.99
C PRO A 22 20.01 16.44 9.67
N GLN A 23 20.37 17.63 9.19
CA GLN A 23 19.79 18.90 9.66
C GLN A 23 18.77 19.40 8.63
N PRO A 24 17.59 19.89 9.06
CA PRO A 24 16.59 20.41 8.14
C PRO A 24 17.02 21.77 7.58
N GLY A 25 17.01 21.89 6.26
CA GLY A 25 17.16 23.15 5.51
C GLY A 25 15.83 23.94 5.46
N PRO A 26 15.75 25.01 4.62
CA PRO A 26 14.52 25.77 4.42
C PRO A 26 13.36 24.89 3.97
N TYR A 27 12.19 25.05 4.59
CA TYR A 27 10.97 24.27 4.37
C TYR A 27 11.10 22.76 4.64
N GLU A 28 12.17 22.33 5.31
CA GLU A 28 12.41 20.96 5.67
C GLU A 28 12.15 20.68 7.14
N VAL A 29 11.84 19.43 7.41
CA VAL A 29 11.43 18.94 8.73
C VAL A 29 12.22 17.68 9.05
N ARG A 30 12.95 17.66 10.16
CA ARG A 30 13.54 16.43 10.69
C ARG A 30 12.51 15.70 11.54
N VAL A 31 12.27 14.47 11.16
CA VAL A 31 11.35 13.56 11.85
C VAL A 31 12.16 12.42 12.48
N ARG A 32 11.96 12.21 13.79
CA ARG A 32 12.45 11.04 14.51
C ARG A 32 11.45 9.90 14.26
N MET A 33 11.90 8.85 13.58
CA MET A 33 11.05 7.73 13.21
C MET A 33 10.67 6.91 14.45
N THR A 34 9.41 6.48 14.52
CA THR A 34 8.85 5.67 15.61
C THR A 34 8.30 4.35 15.11
N ALA A 35 7.83 4.28 13.87
CA ALA A 35 7.37 3.08 13.23
C ALA A 35 7.56 3.14 11.71
N ALA A 36 7.71 1.97 11.10
CA ALA A 36 7.69 1.78 9.65
C ALA A 36 6.82 0.57 9.29
N SER A 37 6.41 0.44 8.03
CA SER A 37 5.72 -0.76 7.57
C SER A 37 6.25 -1.24 6.23
N LEU A 38 6.20 -2.56 6.03
CA LEU A 38 6.67 -3.22 4.83
C LEU A 38 5.58 -3.26 3.75
N ASN A 39 5.99 -3.07 2.51
CA ASN A 39 5.21 -3.33 1.30
C ASN A 39 5.94 -4.35 0.44
N PHE A 40 5.21 -5.12 -0.37
CA PHE A 40 5.84 -6.12 -1.26
C PHE A 40 6.89 -5.49 -2.20
N ARG A 41 6.67 -4.24 -2.61
CA ARG A 41 7.63 -3.45 -3.38
C ARG A 41 8.98 -3.32 -2.65
N ASP A 42 9.01 -3.19 -1.33
CA ASP A 42 10.26 -3.02 -0.57
C ASP A 42 11.11 -4.29 -0.63
N LEU A 43 10.45 -5.46 -0.64
CA LEU A 43 11.09 -6.74 -0.89
C LEU A 43 11.69 -6.80 -2.31
N MET A 44 10.91 -6.41 -3.33
CA MET A 44 11.40 -6.36 -4.72
C MET A 44 12.57 -5.38 -4.89
N VAL A 45 12.55 -4.25 -4.18
CA VAL A 45 13.67 -3.28 -4.18
C VAL A 45 14.91 -3.89 -3.54
N ALA A 46 14.77 -4.54 -2.38
CA ALA A 46 15.88 -5.19 -1.69
C ALA A 46 16.52 -6.31 -2.55
N GLU A 47 15.71 -7.07 -3.28
CA GLU A 47 16.16 -8.16 -4.17
C GLU A 47 16.59 -7.67 -5.57
N GLY A 48 16.53 -6.37 -5.86
CA GLY A 48 16.91 -5.80 -7.16
C GLY A 48 15.93 -6.06 -8.30
N GLN A 49 14.75 -6.60 -7.99
CA GLN A 49 13.72 -6.96 -8.98
C GLN A 49 12.87 -5.76 -9.41
N TYR A 50 12.75 -4.74 -8.55
CA TYR A 50 11.95 -3.56 -8.84
C TYR A 50 12.63 -2.61 -9.83
N ASN A 51 13.91 -2.35 -9.63
CA ASN A 51 14.77 -1.56 -10.51
C ASN A 51 16.21 -2.06 -10.43
N PRO A 52 16.65 -2.90 -11.38
CA PRO A 52 18.03 -3.41 -11.38
C PRO A 52 19.11 -2.31 -11.50
N LYS A 53 18.74 -1.11 -12.00
CA LYS A 53 19.63 0.06 -12.14
C LYS A 53 19.55 1.02 -10.96
N LEU A 54 18.97 0.60 -9.83
CA LEU A 54 18.84 1.41 -8.63
C LEU A 54 20.22 1.94 -8.18
N LYS A 55 20.32 3.26 -7.98
CA LYS A 55 21.51 3.87 -7.38
C LYS A 55 21.64 3.42 -5.92
N ARG A 56 22.80 2.93 -5.55
CA ARG A 56 23.14 2.46 -4.21
C ARG A 56 24.40 3.19 -3.70
N PRO A 57 24.61 3.39 -2.40
CA PRO A 57 23.72 2.94 -1.31
C PRO A 57 22.41 3.75 -1.22
N ILE A 58 21.34 3.09 -0.74
CA ILE A 58 20.03 3.73 -0.49
C ILE A 58 19.42 3.19 0.80
N VAL A 59 18.75 4.07 1.57
CA VAL A 59 17.92 3.67 2.70
C VAL A 59 16.60 3.11 2.18
N PRO A 60 16.22 1.86 2.53
CA PRO A 60 14.98 1.26 2.04
C PRO A 60 13.74 1.75 2.80
N LEU A 61 12.58 1.22 2.41
CA LEU A 61 11.22 1.43 2.88
C LEU A 61 10.64 2.80 2.55
N SER A 62 9.36 2.78 2.16
CA SER A 62 8.61 4.00 1.84
C SER A 62 7.74 4.49 2.99
N ASP A 63 7.26 3.58 3.84
CA ASP A 63 6.19 3.84 4.79
C ASP A 63 6.72 4.00 6.20
N GLY A 64 6.58 5.19 6.76
CA GLY A 64 7.01 5.46 8.11
C GLY A 64 6.24 6.61 8.77
N VAL A 65 6.19 6.54 10.08
CA VAL A 65 5.62 7.52 10.99
C VAL A 65 6.68 7.92 11.99
N GLY A 66 6.65 9.17 12.40
CA GLY A 66 7.52 9.67 13.45
C GLY A 66 7.02 10.99 14.04
N ILE A 67 7.84 11.53 14.93
CA ILE A 67 7.59 12.79 15.64
C ILE A 67 8.49 13.86 15.03
N VAL A 68 7.91 15.00 14.70
CA VAL A 68 8.67 16.17 14.27
C VAL A 68 9.59 16.62 15.42
N GLU A 69 10.90 16.56 15.18
CA GLU A 69 11.90 16.91 16.18
C GLU A 69 12.49 18.30 15.97
N ALA A 70 12.68 18.69 14.69
CA ALA A 70 13.18 20.02 14.34
C ALA A 70 12.60 20.50 13.01
N THR A 71 12.42 21.79 12.87
CA THR A 71 11.94 22.44 11.64
C THR A 71 12.96 23.45 11.14
N GLY A 72 13.18 23.49 9.84
CA GLY A 72 13.97 24.51 9.19
C GLY A 72 13.19 25.83 9.01
N PRO A 73 13.86 26.90 8.54
CA PRO A 73 13.20 28.17 8.26
C PRO A 73 12.06 28.04 7.25
N GLY A 74 10.97 28.76 7.45
CA GLY A 74 9.83 28.83 6.55
C GLY A 74 8.82 27.69 6.67
N VAL A 75 9.05 26.68 7.53
CA VAL A 75 8.08 25.60 7.77
C VAL A 75 6.83 26.15 8.46
N THR A 76 5.67 25.83 7.91
CA THR A 76 4.36 26.31 8.41
C THR A 76 3.33 25.19 8.58
N ARG A 77 3.52 24.05 7.90
CA ARG A 77 2.52 22.95 7.86
C ARG A 77 2.51 22.04 9.08
N VAL A 78 3.63 21.95 9.77
CA VAL A 78 3.80 21.06 10.93
C VAL A 78 4.61 21.76 12.01
N ARG A 79 4.50 21.27 13.25
CA ARG A 79 5.21 21.80 14.42
C ARG A 79 5.96 20.70 15.15
N THR A 80 7.03 21.08 15.85
CA THR A 80 7.75 20.16 16.74
C THR A 80 6.80 19.48 17.72
N GLY A 81 6.95 18.18 17.89
CA GLY A 81 6.10 17.32 18.71
C GLY A 81 4.91 16.69 17.96
N GLU A 82 4.56 17.16 16.77
CA GLU A 82 3.47 16.56 15.99
C GLU A 82 3.87 15.21 15.39
N ARG A 83 2.88 14.30 15.30
CA ARG A 83 3.01 12.99 14.68
C ARG A 83 2.69 13.08 13.18
N VAL A 84 3.62 12.65 12.36
CA VAL A 84 3.50 12.76 10.89
C VAL A 84 3.93 11.50 10.18
N ALA A 85 3.35 11.28 8.99
CA ALA A 85 3.78 10.28 8.03
C ALA A 85 4.33 10.96 6.77
N GLY A 86 5.38 10.40 6.17
CA GLY A 86 5.81 10.78 4.83
C GLY A 86 4.86 10.22 3.77
N ILE A 87 4.52 11.02 2.75
CA ILE A 87 3.80 10.48 1.58
C ILE A 87 4.76 9.66 0.71
N PHE A 88 4.25 8.67 0.01
CA PHE A 88 5.07 7.73 -0.77
C PHE A 88 5.94 8.42 -1.84
N MET A 89 5.33 9.26 -2.68
CA MET A 89 6.02 10.12 -3.65
C MET A 89 6.05 11.54 -3.12
N GLN A 90 7.20 11.99 -2.66
CA GLN A 90 7.35 13.23 -1.91
C GLN A 90 6.92 14.50 -2.65
N LYS A 91 6.86 14.45 -3.97
CA LYS A 91 6.40 15.55 -4.84
C LYS A 91 4.95 15.42 -5.33
N TRP A 92 4.27 14.32 -5.01
CA TRP A 92 2.89 14.14 -5.46
C TRP A 92 1.87 14.73 -4.49
N ILE A 93 1.70 16.02 -4.57
CA ILE A 93 0.78 16.76 -3.70
C ILE A 93 -0.67 16.59 -4.13
N ASP A 94 -0.97 16.73 -5.41
CA ASP A 94 -2.32 16.65 -6.01
C ASP A 94 -2.24 16.33 -7.51
N GLY A 95 -3.42 16.14 -8.14
CA GLY A 95 -3.56 15.82 -9.55
C GLY A 95 -3.05 14.44 -9.95
N GLY A 96 -2.90 14.19 -11.24
CA GLY A 96 -2.43 12.91 -11.78
C GLY A 96 -0.94 12.64 -11.51
N PRO A 97 -0.49 11.37 -11.60
CA PRO A 97 0.92 11.01 -11.53
C PRO A 97 1.69 11.46 -12.77
N ASP A 98 2.98 11.76 -12.59
CA ASP A 98 3.94 12.03 -13.66
C ASP A 98 5.34 11.49 -13.28
N ARG A 99 6.30 11.62 -14.23
CA ARG A 99 7.66 11.08 -14.02
C ARG A 99 8.43 11.81 -12.93
N GLU A 100 8.21 13.11 -12.74
CA GLU A 100 8.88 13.88 -11.69
C GLU A 100 8.39 13.45 -10.31
N LYS A 101 7.08 13.27 -10.14
CA LYS A 101 6.48 12.72 -8.92
C LYS A 101 7.00 11.33 -8.63
N ALA A 102 7.00 10.43 -9.62
CA ALA A 102 7.51 9.07 -9.49
C ALA A 102 9.00 9.02 -9.09
N ALA A 103 9.82 9.93 -9.60
CA ALA A 103 11.24 10.06 -9.26
C ALA A 103 11.49 10.50 -7.80
N SER A 104 10.44 10.84 -7.04
CA SER A 104 10.51 11.21 -5.62
C SER A 104 10.00 10.11 -4.67
N ALA A 105 9.83 8.88 -5.17
CA ALA A 105 9.35 7.75 -4.36
C ALA A 105 10.39 7.32 -3.32
N LEU A 106 9.98 7.31 -2.06
CA LEU A 106 10.81 6.88 -0.92
C LEU A 106 11.23 5.42 -1.03
N GLY A 107 12.46 5.12 -0.58
CA GLY A 107 13.01 3.77 -0.52
C GLY A 107 13.21 3.09 -1.86
N GLY A 108 13.28 3.85 -2.96
CA GLY A 108 13.44 3.30 -4.30
C GLY A 108 13.98 4.31 -5.32
N ALA A 109 13.53 5.56 -5.28
CA ALA A 109 14.10 6.63 -6.10
C ALA A 109 14.97 7.57 -5.26
N ILE A 110 14.57 7.78 -4.01
CA ILE A 110 15.30 8.55 -2.99
C ILE A 110 15.38 7.74 -1.71
N ASP A 111 16.25 8.13 -0.78
CA ASP A 111 16.35 7.49 0.55
C ASP A 111 14.98 7.36 1.21
N GLY A 112 14.72 6.17 1.74
CA GLY A 112 13.51 5.83 2.46
C GLY A 112 13.54 6.18 3.95
N VAL A 113 12.79 5.41 4.74
CA VAL A 113 12.49 5.72 6.14
C VAL A 113 13.10 4.76 7.16
N LEU A 114 13.89 3.76 6.74
CA LEU A 114 14.51 2.80 7.66
C LEU A 114 15.80 3.38 8.28
N ALA A 115 15.63 4.47 9.04
CA ALA A 115 16.66 5.20 9.75
C ALA A 115 16.05 5.85 10.99
N GLU A 116 16.86 6.13 12.02
CA GLU A 116 16.37 6.80 13.25
C GLU A 116 15.78 8.19 12.97
N TYR A 117 16.31 8.89 11.97
CA TYR A 117 15.87 10.23 11.55
C TYR A 117 15.77 10.33 10.04
N LYS A 118 14.77 11.05 9.58
CA LYS A 118 14.60 11.41 8.17
C LYS A 118 14.24 12.89 8.06
N VAL A 119 14.86 13.58 7.11
CA VAL A 119 14.43 14.92 6.70
C VAL A 119 13.48 14.81 5.53
N PHE A 120 12.36 15.52 5.62
CA PHE A 120 11.34 15.65 4.60
C PHE A 120 11.11 17.12 4.27
N HIS A 121 10.74 17.44 3.06
CA HIS A 121 10.10 18.71 2.78
C HIS A 121 8.71 18.74 3.44
N GLU A 122 8.28 19.84 4.07
CA GLU A 122 6.99 19.95 4.78
C GLU A 122 5.80 19.53 3.93
N GLN A 123 5.85 19.77 2.60
CA GLN A 123 4.80 19.38 1.66
C GLN A 123 4.68 17.87 1.48
N GLY A 124 5.75 17.11 1.77
CA GLY A 124 5.78 15.65 1.72
C GLY A 124 5.26 14.97 2.98
N LEU A 125 4.72 15.71 3.94
CA LEU A 125 4.23 15.21 5.22
C LEU A 125 2.71 15.36 5.37
N VAL A 126 2.11 14.39 6.09
CA VAL A 126 0.69 14.38 6.48
C VAL A 126 0.61 14.09 7.98
N GLN A 127 -0.22 14.84 8.71
CA GLN A 127 -0.56 14.50 10.09
C GLN A 127 -1.34 13.18 10.13
N VAL A 128 -1.04 12.34 11.11
CA VAL A 128 -1.69 11.03 11.25
C VAL A 128 -2.90 11.11 12.19
N PRO A 129 -3.94 10.29 11.97
CA PRO A 129 -5.11 10.26 12.83
C PRO A 129 -4.76 9.99 14.30
N ALA A 130 -5.29 10.79 15.21
CA ALA A 130 -4.94 10.73 16.63
C ALA A 130 -5.32 9.39 17.32
N HIS A 131 -6.36 8.71 16.82
CA HIS A 131 -6.83 7.43 17.38
C HIS A 131 -5.96 6.22 17.00
N LEU A 132 -5.01 6.40 16.06
CA LEU A 132 -4.10 5.33 15.62
C LEU A 132 -2.81 5.37 16.42
N SER A 133 -2.28 4.20 16.75
CA SER A 133 -0.90 4.03 17.19
C SER A 133 0.07 4.35 16.04
N ASP A 134 1.37 4.54 16.35
CA ASP A 134 2.39 4.79 15.33
C ASP A 134 2.52 3.62 14.36
N VAL A 135 2.42 2.40 14.88
CA VAL A 135 2.48 1.16 14.08
C VAL A 135 1.30 1.06 13.10
N GLU A 136 0.08 1.38 13.56
CA GLU A 136 -1.11 1.43 12.70
C GLU A 136 -0.97 2.54 11.65
N ALA A 137 -0.57 3.74 12.06
CA ALA A 137 -0.42 4.87 11.16
C ALA A 137 0.69 4.68 10.11
N ALA A 138 1.76 3.94 10.43
CA ALA A 138 2.82 3.59 9.47
C ALA A 138 2.32 2.73 8.29
N THR A 139 1.15 2.10 8.38
CA THR A 139 0.58 1.27 7.31
C THR A 139 -0.12 2.05 6.21
N LEU A 140 -0.35 3.35 6.43
CA LEU A 140 -1.22 4.19 5.61
C LEU A 140 -0.57 4.66 4.28
N PRO A 141 0.72 5.09 4.23
CA PRO A 141 1.27 5.85 3.09
C PRO A 141 1.22 5.12 1.76
N CYS A 142 1.43 3.81 1.73
CA CYS A 142 1.33 3.01 0.51
C CYS A 142 0.01 2.25 0.45
N ALA A 143 -0.19 1.25 1.31
CA ALA A 143 -1.31 0.32 1.18
C ALA A 143 -2.67 1.00 1.41
N GLY A 144 -2.79 1.85 2.44
CA GLY A 144 -4.01 2.59 2.72
C GLY A 144 -4.38 3.54 1.59
N VAL A 145 -3.42 4.39 1.18
CA VAL A 145 -3.65 5.37 0.09
C VAL A 145 -3.94 4.67 -1.24
N THR A 146 -3.28 3.54 -1.54
CA THR A 146 -3.55 2.77 -2.77
C THR A 146 -4.97 2.23 -2.80
N ALA A 147 -5.45 1.65 -1.69
CA ALA A 147 -6.82 1.16 -1.59
C ALA A 147 -7.83 2.31 -1.71
N TRP A 148 -7.55 3.45 -1.06
CA TRP A 148 -8.38 4.65 -1.17
C TRP A 148 -8.47 5.16 -2.62
N HIS A 149 -7.32 5.30 -3.29
CA HIS A 149 -7.25 5.72 -4.68
C HIS A 149 -8.06 4.80 -5.60
N ALA A 150 -7.85 3.49 -5.48
CA ALA A 150 -8.54 2.50 -6.30
C ALA A 150 -10.07 2.52 -6.13
N LEU A 151 -10.57 2.80 -4.92
CA LEU A 151 -12.00 2.75 -4.65
C LEU A 151 -12.69 4.09 -4.90
N PHE A 152 -12.09 5.20 -4.47
CA PHE A 152 -12.84 6.46 -4.33
C PHE A 152 -12.38 7.58 -5.29
N GLU A 153 -11.18 7.49 -5.85
CA GLU A 153 -10.68 8.53 -6.76
C GLU A 153 -10.88 8.17 -8.24
N GLU A 154 -10.86 6.87 -8.56
CA GLU A 154 -11.10 6.38 -9.94
C GLU A 154 -12.58 6.12 -10.24
N ARG A 155 -13.34 5.85 -9.21
CA ARG A 155 -14.78 5.59 -9.27
C ARG A 155 -15.42 6.15 -8.00
N ALA A 156 -16.68 6.62 -8.11
CA ALA A 156 -17.52 6.91 -6.95
C ALA A 156 -18.43 5.69 -6.71
N PRO A 157 -18.05 4.73 -5.85
CA PRO A 157 -18.88 3.57 -5.58
C PRO A 157 -20.14 3.99 -4.87
N GLN A 158 -21.24 3.27 -5.14
CA GLN A 158 -22.51 3.49 -4.46
C GLN A 158 -22.74 2.38 -3.42
N PRO A 159 -23.40 2.68 -2.28
CA PRO A 159 -23.83 1.63 -1.36
C PRO A 159 -24.62 0.54 -2.13
N GLY A 160 -24.27 -0.74 -1.90
CA GLY A 160 -24.83 -1.88 -2.61
C GLY A 160 -24.04 -2.32 -3.84
N ASP A 161 -23.11 -1.52 -4.37
CA ASP A 161 -22.17 -1.98 -5.39
C ASP A 161 -21.32 -3.14 -4.86
N SER A 162 -20.88 -4.00 -5.77
CA SER A 162 -20.04 -5.16 -5.44
C SER A 162 -18.56 -4.91 -5.74
N LEU A 163 -17.70 -5.32 -4.80
CA LEU A 163 -16.26 -5.21 -4.89
C LEU A 163 -15.60 -6.59 -4.74
N LEU A 164 -14.97 -7.08 -5.80
CA LEU A 164 -14.13 -8.27 -5.75
C LEU A 164 -12.69 -7.87 -5.36
N ILE A 165 -12.17 -8.49 -4.30
CA ILE A 165 -10.87 -8.19 -3.73
C ILE A 165 -9.98 -9.45 -3.84
N LEU A 166 -8.88 -9.34 -4.58
CA LEU A 166 -7.92 -10.44 -4.70
C LEU A 166 -6.91 -10.40 -3.54
N GLY A 167 -6.82 -11.53 -2.82
CA GLY A 167 -5.85 -11.68 -1.72
C GLY A 167 -6.26 -11.05 -0.39
N THR A 168 -5.33 -11.09 0.58
CA THR A 168 -5.50 -10.64 1.97
C THR A 168 -4.26 -9.88 2.48
N GLY A 169 -3.49 -9.31 1.58
CA GLY A 169 -2.37 -8.41 1.90
C GLY A 169 -2.83 -7.02 2.30
N GLY A 170 -1.89 -6.10 2.49
CA GLY A 170 -2.18 -4.76 2.99
C GLY A 170 -3.26 -4.01 2.23
N VAL A 171 -3.10 -3.84 0.90
CA VAL A 171 -4.07 -3.13 0.06
C VAL A 171 -5.45 -3.81 0.08
N ALA A 172 -5.48 -5.15 0.00
CA ALA A 172 -6.72 -5.93 0.00
C ALA A 172 -7.51 -5.75 1.30
N ILE A 173 -6.84 -5.77 2.45
CA ILE A 173 -7.50 -5.61 3.75
C ILE A 173 -7.98 -4.17 3.96
N PHE A 174 -7.22 -3.15 3.54
CA PHE A 174 -7.72 -1.78 3.53
C PHE A 174 -8.95 -1.62 2.63
N ALA A 175 -8.92 -2.22 1.42
CA ALA A 175 -10.06 -2.18 0.51
C ALA A 175 -11.30 -2.87 1.10
N LEU A 176 -11.12 -3.98 1.84
CA LEU A 176 -12.20 -4.63 2.57
C LEU A 176 -12.80 -3.69 3.63
N GLN A 177 -11.96 -3.08 4.47
CA GLN A 177 -12.42 -2.16 5.52
C GLN A 177 -13.13 -0.93 4.93
N PHE A 178 -12.57 -0.32 3.90
CA PHE A 178 -13.18 0.84 3.22
C PHE A 178 -14.46 0.46 2.49
N GLY A 179 -14.47 -0.66 1.77
CA GLY A 179 -15.64 -1.15 1.06
C GLY A 179 -16.80 -1.47 2.01
N HIS A 180 -16.51 -2.17 3.11
CA HIS A 180 -17.50 -2.45 4.15
C HIS A 180 -18.07 -1.16 4.75
N THR A 181 -17.20 -0.20 5.10
CA THR A 181 -17.63 1.11 5.65
C THR A 181 -18.47 1.91 4.66
N ALA A 182 -18.19 1.79 3.36
CA ALA A 182 -18.95 2.45 2.29
C ALA A 182 -20.23 1.70 1.88
N GLY A 183 -20.58 0.59 2.54
CA GLY A 183 -21.77 -0.20 2.25
C GLY A 183 -21.67 -1.06 0.99
N LEU A 184 -20.46 -1.43 0.56
CA LEU A 184 -20.26 -2.30 -0.60
C LEU A 184 -20.43 -3.77 -0.22
N ARG A 185 -20.94 -4.59 -1.16
CA ARG A 185 -20.89 -6.05 -1.06
C ARG A 185 -19.49 -6.52 -1.44
N THR A 186 -18.64 -6.81 -0.46
CA THR A 186 -17.26 -7.23 -0.67
C THR A 186 -17.12 -8.74 -0.77
N ILE A 187 -16.39 -9.20 -1.81
CA ILE A 187 -16.05 -10.61 -2.04
C ILE A 187 -14.53 -10.73 -1.96
N VAL A 188 -14.01 -11.57 -1.05
CA VAL A 188 -12.56 -11.71 -0.84
C VAL A 188 -12.06 -13.06 -1.31
N LEU A 189 -10.99 -13.05 -2.12
CA LEU A 189 -10.28 -14.24 -2.57
C LEU A 189 -9.02 -14.48 -1.73
N SER A 190 -8.78 -15.73 -1.33
CA SER A 190 -7.52 -16.14 -0.68
C SER A 190 -7.23 -17.60 -0.94
N SER A 191 -5.99 -18.05 -0.68
CA SER A 191 -5.60 -19.46 -0.68
C SER A 191 -5.78 -20.13 0.68
N SER A 192 -6.18 -19.39 1.72
CA SER A 192 -6.24 -19.86 3.11
C SER A 192 -7.62 -19.63 3.70
N ASN A 193 -8.24 -20.72 4.15
CA ASN A 193 -9.55 -20.65 4.82
C ASN A 193 -9.52 -19.86 6.12
N ASP A 194 -8.41 -19.92 6.89
CA ASP A 194 -8.24 -19.13 8.12
C ASP A 194 -8.24 -17.62 7.80
N LYS A 195 -7.54 -17.20 6.74
CA LYS A 195 -7.55 -15.80 6.31
C LYS A 195 -8.93 -15.36 5.81
N LEU A 196 -9.66 -16.26 5.12
CA LEU A 196 -11.03 -16.01 4.68
C LEU A 196 -12.01 -15.90 5.84
N ALA A 197 -11.86 -16.73 6.88
CA ALA A 197 -12.65 -16.61 8.11
C ALA A 197 -12.43 -15.26 8.79
N ARG A 198 -11.17 -14.80 8.88
CA ARG A 198 -10.84 -13.45 9.39
C ARG A 198 -11.43 -12.34 8.52
N ALA A 199 -11.40 -12.49 7.19
CA ALA A 199 -12.02 -11.52 6.29
C ALA A 199 -13.54 -11.41 6.50
N ARG A 200 -14.23 -12.52 6.76
CA ARG A 200 -15.66 -12.51 7.10
C ARG A 200 -15.96 -11.74 8.40
N VAL A 201 -15.14 -11.93 9.43
CA VAL A 201 -15.26 -11.18 10.69
C VAL A 201 -15.05 -9.68 10.46
N MET A 202 -14.24 -9.28 9.46
CA MET A 202 -14.02 -7.89 9.08
C MET A 202 -15.08 -7.34 8.12
N GLY A 203 -16.15 -8.09 7.81
CA GLY A 203 -17.28 -7.63 7.02
C GLY A 203 -17.29 -8.06 5.56
N ALA A 204 -16.45 -9.04 5.15
CA ALA A 204 -16.58 -9.64 3.82
C ALA A 204 -17.94 -10.36 3.70
N ALA A 205 -18.75 -9.96 2.72
CA ALA A 205 -20.06 -10.58 2.48
C ALA A 205 -19.89 -12.02 1.97
N ASP A 206 -18.93 -12.24 1.07
CA ASP A 206 -18.63 -13.55 0.51
C ASP A 206 -17.10 -13.78 0.48
N THR A 207 -16.71 -15.05 0.47
CA THR A 207 -15.30 -15.44 0.39
C THR A 207 -15.13 -16.65 -0.53
N ILE A 208 -14.03 -16.65 -1.30
CA ILE A 208 -13.72 -17.76 -2.22
C ILE A 208 -12.29 -18.20 -1.97
N ASN A 209 -12.09 -19.51 -1.70
CA ASN A 209 -10.77 -20.10 -1.69
C ASN A 209 -10.41 -20.53 -3.13
N TYR A 210 -9.48 -19.81 -3.74
CA TYR A 210 -9.09 -20.07 -5.13
C TYR A 210 -8.26 -21.34 -5.33
N ARG A 211 -7.75 -21.98 -4.27
CA ARG A 211 -7.16 -23.33 -4.35
C ARG A 211 -8.22 -24.41 -4.47
N GLU A 212 -9.35 -24.22 -3.78
CA GLU A 212 -10.50 -25.13 -3.84
C GLU A 212 -11.36 -24.86 -5.09
N LYS A 213 -11.45 -23.60 -5.50
CA LYS A 213 -12.16 -23.16 -6.71
C LYS A 213 -11.20 -22.45 -7.67
N PRO A 214 -10.37 -23.17 -8.44
CA PRO A 214 -9.38 -22.55 -9.35
C PRO A 214 -10.01 -21.68 -10.44
N GLU A 215 -11.24 -21.98 -10.87
CA GLU A 215 -12.05 -21.16 -11.77
C GLU A 215 -12.87 -20.13 -10.95
N TRP A 216 -12.18 -19.39 -10.08
CA TRP A 216 -12.82 -18.45 -9.17
C TRP A 216 -13.64 -17.37 -9.89
N ASP A 217 -13.34 -17.02 -11.13
CA ASP A 217 -14.14 -16.13 -11.98
C ASP A 217 -15.56 -16.69 -12.20
N LYS A 218 -15.71 -18.01 -12.40
CA LYS A 218 -17.02 -18.67 -12.48
C LYS A 218 -17.73 -18.65 -11.12
N ALA A 219 -16.99 -18.92 -10.02
CA ALA A 219 -17.57 -18.86 -8.68
C ALA A 219 -18.05 -17.44 -8.32
N VAL A 220 -17.37 -16.39 -8.79
CA VAL A 220 -17.85 -15.01 -8.66
C VAL A 220 -19.15 -14.81 -9.44
N ARG A 221 -19.25 -15.38 -10.66
CA ARG A 221 -20.48 -15.30 -11.47
C ARG A 221 -21.66 -16.09 -10.89
N GLU A 222 -21.40 -17.14 -10.12
CA GLU A 222 -22.44 -17.82 -9.33
C GLU A 222 -23.02 -16.90 -8.23
N LEU A 223 -22.17 -16.09 -7.59
CA LEU A 223 -22.60 -15.13 -6.56
C LEU A 223 -23.19 -13.84 -7.14
N LEU A 224 -22.67 -13.42 -8.27
CA LEU A 224 -23.02 -12.21 -9.02
C LEU A 224 -23.17 -12.55 -10.49
N PRO A 225 -24.37 -12.94 -10.98
CA PRO A 225 -24.58 -13.38 -12.38
C PRO A 225 -24.11 -12.35 -13.41
N GLU A 226 -24.29 -11.05 -13.14
CA GLU A 226 -23.82 -9.97 -14.00
C GLU A 226 -22.34 -9.63 -13.82
N GLY A 227 -21.66 -10.16 -12.77
CA GLY A 227 -20.29 -9.87 -12.36
C GLY A 227 -20.17 -8.74 -11.35
N ALA A 228 -18.95 -8.55 -10.86
CA ALA A 228 -18.64 -7.51 -9.87
C ALA A 228 -18.59 -6.10 -10.51
N ASP A 229 -19.06 -5.08 -9.80
CA ASP A 229 -18.95 -3.68 -10.23
C ASP A 229 -17.52 -3.22 -10.34
N ALA A 230 -16.68 -3.64 -9.42
CA ALA A 230 -15.26 -3.33 -9.38
C ALA A 230 -14.44 -4.56 -8.96
N VAL A 231 -13.22 -4.66 -9.51
CA VAL A 231 -12.22 -5.67 -9.13
C VAL A 231 -10.94 -4.98 -8.70
N LEU A 232 -10.49 -5.29 -7.50
CA LEU A 232 -9.19 -4.87 -6.98
C LEU A 232 -8.16 -5.94 -7.33
N GLU A 233 -7.38 -5.71 -8.39
CA GLU A 233 -6.45 -6.66 -8.97
C GLU A 233 -5.03 -6.45 -8.41
N VAL A 234 -4.58 -7.33 -7.53
CA VAL A 234 -3.25 -7.29 -6.94
C VAL A 234 -2.34 -8.45 -7.38
N GLY A 235 -2.87 -9.45 -8.07
CA GLY A 235 -2.12 -10.64 -8.48
C GLY A 235 -1.24 -10.37 -9.71
N GLY A 236 -1.76 -9.75 -10.73
CA GLY A 236 -1.04 -9.41 -11.95
C GLY A 236 -1.31 -10.38 -13.09
N SER A 237 -0.24 -10.88 -13.75
CA SER A 237 -0.32 -11.65 -14.99
C SER A 237 -1.22 -12.90 -14.92
N ASP A 238 -1.14 -13.63 -13.83
CA ASP A 238 -1.85 -14.92 -13.70
C ASP A 238 -3.35 -14.75 -13.36
N THR A 239 -3.75 -13.57 -12.89
CA THR A 239 -5.12 -13.31 -12.41
C THR A 239 -5.90 -12.35 -13.28
N LEU A 240 -5.24 -11.44 -14.01
CA LEU A 240 -5.89 -10.37 -14.76
C LEU A 240 -6.94 -10.90 -15.78
N ALA A 241 -6.62 -11.98 -16.52
CA ALA A 241 -7.55 -12.56 -17.48
C ALA A 241 -8.85 -13.06 -16.83
N ARG A 242 -8.78 -13.58 -15.59
CA ARG A 242 -9.96 -13.99 -14.82
C ARG A 242 -10.69 -12.78 -14.22
N SER A 243 -9.97 -11.76 -13.77
CA SER A 243 -10.54 -10.50 -13.29
C SER A 243 -11.40 -9.82 -14.35
N LEU A 244 -10.94 -9.83 -15.61
CA LEU A 244 -11.71 -9.32 -16.76
C LEU A 244 -12.98 -10.13 -17.08
N LYS A 245 -13.04 -11.40 -16.66
CA LYS A 245 -14.25 -12.24 -16.78
C LYS A 245 -15.20 -12.09 -15.59
N ALA A 246 -14.65 -11.79 -14.41
CA ALA A 246 -15.41 -11.67 -13.17
C ALA A 246 -16.12 -10.32 -13.02
N VAL A 247 -15.63 -9.27 -13.70
CA VAL A 247 -16.22 -7.93 -13.69
C VAL A 247 -17.43 -7.86 -14.61
N ARG A 248 -18.45 -7.05 -14.26
CA ARG A 248 -19.64 -6.82 -15.09
C ARG A 248 -19.35 -5.97 -16.32
N MET A 249 -20.27 -5.97 -17.29
CA MET A 249 -20.23 -5.01 -18.39
C MET A 249 -20.21 -3.55 -17.84
N GLY A 250 -19.35 -2.70 -18.38
CA GLY A 250 -19.14 -1.32 -17.91
C GLY A 250 -18.46 -1.21 -16.55
N GLY A 251 -18.01 -2.32 -15.97
CA GLY A 251 -17.31 -2.32 -14.68
C GLY A 251 -15.84 -1.89 -14.78
N ILE A 252 -15.16 -1.86 -13.64
CA ILE A 252 -13.76 -1.42 -13.54
C ILE A 252 -12.86 -2.50 -12.92
N VAL A 253 -11.67 -2.69 -13.50
CA VAL A 253 -10.58 -3.47 -12.92
C VAL A 253 -9.44 -2.52 -12.59
N THR A 254 -9.16 -2.34 -11.30
CA THR A 254 -8.02 -1.53 -10.83
C THR A 254 -6.80 -2.41 -10.65
N VAL A 255 -5.79 -2.22 -11.50
CA VAL A 255 -4.55 -3.01 -11.52
C VAL A 255 -3.53 -2.34 -10.61
N ILE A 256 -3.16 -3.02 -9.53
CA ILE A 256 -2.30 -2.48 -8.46
C ILE A 256 -1.00 -3.28 -8.36
N GLY A 257 -1.09 -4.62 -8.37
CA GLY A 257 0.03 -5.51 -8.14
C GLY A 257 0.45 -6.26 -9.40
N ALA A 258 1.72 -6.65 -9.40
CA ALA A 258 2.31 -7.57 -10.37
C ALA A 258 3.07 -8.66 -9.60
N LEU A 259 2.38 -9.32 -8.65
CA LEU A 259 2.98 -10.30 -7.74
C LEU A 259 3.35 -11.59 -8.48
N SER A 260 2.59 -11.95 -9.51
CA SER A 260 2.93 -13.04 -10.42
C SER A 260 3.82 -12.48 -11.53
N GLY A 261 5.09 -12.87 -11.52
CA GLY A 261 6.03 -12.53 -12.59
C GLY A 261 5.64 -13.24 -13.90
N GLY A 262 6.07 -12.68 -15.03
CA GLY A 262 5.88 -13.26 -16.36
C GLY A 262 5.33 -12.24 -17.37
N GLU A 263 5.43 -12.56 -18.66
CA GLU A 263 4.78 -11.81 -19.74
C GLU A 263 3.41 -12.43 -20.01
N PRO A 264 2.32 -11.86 -19.47
CA PRO A 264 1.00 -12.40 -19.72
C PRO A 264 0.52 -11.98 -21.11
N THR A 265 -0.07 -12.91 -21.81
CA THR A 265 -0.91 -12.56 -22.96
C THR A 265 -2.33 -12.33 -22.47
N VAL A 266 -2.71 -11.08 -22.31
CA VAL A 266 -4.10 -10.71 -21.99
C VAL A 266 -4.79 -10.24 -23.28
N SER A 267 -5.84 -10.96 -23.68
CA SER A 267 -6.65 -10.56 -24.84
C SER A 267 -7.37 -9.22 -24.54
N PRO A 268 -7.32 -8.23 -25.45
CA PRO A 268 -8.09 -7.00 -25.30
C PRO A 268 -9.60 -7.18 -25.58
N VAL A 269 -9.99 -8.33 -26.16
CA VAL A 269 -11.38 -8.58 -26.58
C VAL A 269 -12.39 -8.45 -25.43
N PRO A 270 -12.18 -9.02 -24.23
CA PRO A 270 -13.11 -8.81 -23.10
C PRO A 270 -13.25 -7.35 -22.72
N ILE A 271 -12.18 -6.56 -22.80
CA ILE A 271 -12.20 -5.12 -22.47
C ILE A 271 -13.10 -4.38 -23.47
N LEU A 272 -12.91 -4.63 -24.75
CA LEU A 272 -13.72 -4.03 -25.83
C LEU A 272 -15.19 -4.45 -25.74
N MET A 273 -15.45 -5.77 -25.72
CA MET A 273 -16.80 -6.32 -25.83
C MET A 273 -17.68 -6.02 -24.62
N ASN A 274 -17.08 -5.82 -23.44
CA ASN A 274 -17.80 -5.50 -22.23
C ASN A 274 -17.63 -4.03 -21.79
N SER A 275 -17.05 -3.16 -22.63
CA SER A 275 -16.81 -1.74 -22.31
C SER A 275 -16.15 -1.55 -20.94
N LEU A 276 -15.13 -2.36 -20.62
CA LEU A 276 -14.48 -2.34 -19.32
C LEU A 276 -13.52 -1.17 -19.19
N ARG A 277 -13.41 -0.64 -17.98
CA ARG A 277 -12.30 0.22 -17.58
C ARG A 277 -11.22 -0.64 -16.93
N VAL A 278 -9.98 -0.54 -17.42
CA VAL A 278 -8.80 -1.16 -16.80
C VAL A 278 -7.86 -0.02 -16.41
N GLN A 279 -7.73 0.20 -15.11
CA GLN A 279 -7.04 1.35 -14.57
C GLN A 279 -5.84 0.93 -13.73
N GLY A 280 -4.63 1.37 -14.11
CA GLY A 280 -3.43 1.21 -13.29
C GLY A 280 -3.44 2.17 -12.10
N ILE A 281 -3.13 1.65 -10.90
CA ILE A 281 -3.06 2.44 -9.67
C ILE A 281 -1.63 2.41 -9.14
N TYR A 282 -1.01 3.57 -8.99
CA TYR A 282 0.32 3.71 -8.42
C TYR A 282 0.27 4.58 -7.16
N VAL A 283 -0.11 3.98 -6.02
CA VAL A 283 -0.29 4.65 -4.72
C VAL A 283 -1.31 5.80 -4.79
N GLY A 284 -0.92 7.02 -4.39
CA GLY A 284 -1.78 8.20 -4.46
C GLY A 284 -1.09 9.47 -3.95
N SER A 285 -1.76 10.60 -4.12
CA SER A 285 -1.28 11.92 -3.75
C SER A 285 -1.44 12.20 -2.25
N ARG A 286 -0.79 13.28 -1.77
CA ARG A 286 -1.03 13.82 -0.42
C ARG A 286 -2.50 14.13 -0.19
N ARG A 287 -3.16 14.76 -1.15
CA ARG A 287 -4.59 15.10 -1.04
C ARG A 287 -5.48 13.88 -0.84
N MET A 288 -5.18 12.77 -1.53
CA MET A 288 -5.87 11.49 -1.32
C MET A 288 -5.62 10.97 0.10
N PHE A 289 -4.39 11.04 0.59
CA PHE A 289 -4.04 10.63 1.94
C PHE A 289 -4.79 11.47 3.00
N GLU A 290 -4.84 12.79 2.84
CA GLU A 290 -5.57 13.69 3.75
C GLU A 290 -7.09 13.41 3.74
N ARG A 291 -7.67 13.05 2.57
CA ARG A 291 -9.07 12.61 2.45
C ARG A 291 -9.31 11.29 3.16
N MET A 292 -8.44 10.32 2.93
CA MET A 292 -8.48 9.02 3.61
C MET A 292 -8.40 9.18 5.13
N ASN A 293 -7.49 10.02 5.64
CA ASN A 293 -7.37 10.26 7.08
C ASN A 293 -8.65 10.79 7.71
N ARG A 294 -9.38 11.68 7.03
CA ARG A 294 -10.69 12.15 7.51
C ARG A 294 -11.70 11.00 7.63
N ALA A 295 -11.73 10.08 6.67
CA ALA A 295 -12.61 8.91 6.73
C ALA A 295 -12.19 7.95 7.86
N LEU A 296 -10.88 7.71 8.03
CA LEU A 296 -10.35 6.89 9.14
C LEU A 296 -10.76 7.48 10.50
N GLU A 297 -10.66 8.80 10.66
CA GLU A 297 -11.05 9.51 11.90
C GLU A 297 -12.56 9.45 12.15
N GLN A 298 -13.36 9.70 11.12
CA GLN A 298 -14.82 9.69 11.19
C GLN A 298 -15.35 8.33 11.61
N HIS A 299 -14.84 7.26 11.00
CA HIS A 299 -15.33 5.89 11.19
C HIS A 299 -14.52 5.09 12.20
N LYS A 300 -13.48 5.69 12.82
CA LYS A 300 -12.55 5.02 13.76
C LYS A 300 -11.96 3.73 13.22
N ILE A 301 -11.70 3.70 11.90
CA ILE A 301 -11.12 2.54 11.25
C ILE A 301 -9.69 2.36 11.75
N LYS A 302 -9.37 1.13 12.19
CA LYS A 302 -8.02 0.73 12.59
C LYS A 302 -7.42 -0.21 11.55
N PRO A 303 -6.23 0.12 11.03
CA PRO A 303 -5.48 -0.78 10.15
C PRO A 303 -5.22 -2.14 10.79
N VAL A 304 -5.25 -3.19 9.99
CA VAL A 304 -4.94 -4.54 10.45
C VAL A 304 -3.43 -4.78 10.37
N VAL A 305 -2.78 -4.82 11.52
CA VAL A 305 -1.36 -5.16 11.66
C VAL A 305 -1.26 -6.63 12.08
N ASP A 306 -0.59 -7.44 11.26
CA ASP A 306 -0.41 -8.87 11.52
C ASP A 306 0.71 -9.13 12.54
N ARG A 307 1.86 -8.48 12.32
CA ARG A 307 3.02 -8.63 13.20
C ARG A 307 3.87 -7.36 13.24
N VAL A 308 4.42 -7.09 14.42
CA VAL A 308 5.38 -6.01 14.65
C VAL A 308 6.73 -6.64 15.00
N PHE A 309 7.79 -6.18 14.34
CA PHE A 309 9.17 -6.55 14.63
C PHE A 309 9.94 -5.34 15.16
N PRO A 310 10.96 -5.52 16.01
CA PRO A 310 11.96 -4.48 16.22
C PRO A 310 12.57 -4.05 14.87
N TRP A 311 12.78 -2.77 14.63
CA TRP A 311 13.26 -2.30 13.32
C TRP A 311 14.62 -2.89 12.92
N ARG A 312 15.44 -3.27 13.90
CA ARG A 312 16.71 -3.97 13.67
C ARG A 312 16.52 -5.39 13.12
N GLU A 313 15.35 -5.95 13.24
CA GLU A 313 14.99 -7.27 12.71
C GLU A 313 14.35 -7.21 11.32
N VAL A 314 14.57 -6.13 10.57
CA VAL A 314 13.98 -5.92 9.24
C VAL A 314 14.20 -7.10 8.29
N ARG A 315 15.35 -7.79 8.35
CA ARG A 315 15.60 -8.99 7.53
C ARG A 315 14.62 -10.12 7.84
N GLN A 316 14.31 -10.34 9.12
CA GLN A 316 13.31 -11.34 9.54
C GLN A 316 11.90 -10.92 9.09
N ALA A 317 11.55 -9.65 9.23
CA ALA A 317 10.29 -9.11 8.77
C ALA A 317 10.11 -9.26 7.24
N MET A 318 11.16 -9.03 6.45
CA MET A 318 11.14 -9.24 4.99
C MET A 318 10.98 -10.72 4.63
N ARG A 319 11.70 -11.63 5.31
CA ARG A 319 11.53 -13.08 5.11
C ARG A 319 10.13 -13.55 5.51
N TYR A 320 9.56 -12.98 6.56
CA TYR A 320 8.17 -13.25 6.92
C TYR A 320 7.20 -12.77 5.84
N MET A 321 7.47 -11.62 5.20
CA MET A 321 6.69 -11.18 4.04
C MET A 321 6.82 -12.14 2.85
N GLN A 322 8.02 -12.65 2.56
CA GLN A 322 8.24 -13.65 1.50
C GLN A 322 7.41 -14.92 1.70
N SER A 323 7.20 -15.35 2.95
CA SER A 323 6.41 -16.54 3.27
C SER A 323 4.92 -16.39 2.93
N GLN A 324 4.44 -15.16 2.69
CA GLN A 324 3.04 -14.82 2.39
C GLN A 324 2.03 -15.30 3.47
N GLN A 325 2.51 -15.58 4.70
CA GLN A 325 1.65 -16.05 5.80
C GLN A 325 0.84 -14.92 6.44
N HIS A 326 1.30 -13.67 6.34
CA HIS A 326 0.66 -12.52 6.96
C HIS A 326 -0.72 -12.20 6.37
N LEU A 327 -1.55 -11.54 7.18
CA LEU A 327 -2.81 -10.91 6.77
C LEU A 327 -2.76 -9.42 7.13
N GLY A 328 -3.00 -8.54 6.16
CA GLY A 328 -2.84 -7.09 6.37
C GLY A 328 -1.38 -6.66 6.29
N LYS A 329 -0.87 -5.95 7.31
CA LYS A 329 0.44 -5.31 7.28
C LYS A 329 1.44 -5.88 8.28
N ILE A 330 2.70 -5.88 7.88
CA ILE A 330 3.86 -6.17 8.75
C ILE A 330 4.52 -4.84 9.07
N CYS A 331 4.82 -4.60 10.34
CA CYS A 331 5.37 -3.33 10.82
C CYS A 331 6.68 -3.51 11.57
N LEU A 332 7.41 -2.40 11.67
CA LEU A 332 8.64 -2.27 12.43
C LEU A 332 8.46 -1.17 13.49
N ALA A 333 8.91 -1.41 14.72
CA ALA A 333 8.95 -0.42 15.79
C ALA A 333 10.41 0.00 16.06
N PHE A 334 10.66 1.30 16.16
CA PHE A 334 11.98 1.89 16.46
C PHE A 334 12.23 1.98 17.96
#